data_b2ef132e1886fb0728d68fae6881e0b0
#
_entry.id   b2ef132e1886fb0728d68fae6881e0b0
#
_cell.length_a   1.000
_cell.length_b   1.000
_cell.length_c   1.000
_cell.angle_alpha   90.00
_cell.angle_beta   90.00
_cell.angle_gamma   90.00
#
_symmetry.space_group_name_H-M   'P 1'
#
loop_
_entity.id
_entity.type
_entity.pdbx_description
1 polymer ?
#
loop_
_entity_poly.entity_id
_entity_poly.type
_entity_poly.pdbx_seq_one_letter_code
_entity_poly.pdbx_strand_id
1 'polypeptide(L)' 'MNKDIDEQVVEFLYNQKKHFSKTFFSTREIADAVGLTIYQTRGYLEVLQSSSVVEKINSGRGRSGVWRLL' A
#
# COMPACT_ATOMS: atom_id res chain seq x y z
N MET A 1 -0.84 0.71 22.60
CA MET A 1 -0.14 1.72 21.82
C MET A 1 -0.54 1.60 20.36
N ASN A 2 -0.89 2.69 19.73
CA ASN A 2 -1.34 2.67 18.34
C ASN A 2 -0.15 2.58 17.40
N LYS A 3 -0.31 1.78 16.37
CA LYS A 3 0.68 1.75 15.30
C LYS A 3 0.48 2.94 14.38
N ASP A 4 1.56 3.44 13.82
CA ASP A 4 1.47 4.46 12.78
C ASP A 4 0.78 3.86 11.56
N ILE A 5 0.16 4.72 10.77
CA ILE A 5 -0.56 4.28 9.57
C ILE A 5 0.39 3.62 8.57
N ASP A 6 1.58 4.15 8.39
CA ASP A 6 2.55 3.55 7.48
C ASP A 6 2.95 2.15 7.94
N GLU A 7 3.08 1.93 9.26
CA GLU A 7 3.34 0.60 9.78
C GLU A 7 2.16 -0.34 9.50
N GLN A 8 0.94 0.15 9.65
CA GLN A 8 -0.25 -0.66 9.36
C GLN A 8 -0.30 -1.06 7.88
N VAL A 9 0.04 -0.14 7.01
CA VAL A 9 0.09 -0.42 5.57
C VAL A 9 1.12 -1.50 5.27
N VAL A 10 2.33 -1.34 5.79
CA VAL A 10 3.42 -2.31 5.56
C VAL A 10 3.04 -3.67 6.11
N GLU A 11 2.48 -3.71 7.30
CA GLU A 11 2.07 -4.95 7.93
C GLU A 11 1.00 -5.68 7.11
N PHE A 12 0.04 -4.93 6.58
CA PHE A 12 -0.97 -5.51 5.71
C PHE A 12 -0.35 -6.12 4.45
N LEU A 13 0.52 -5.38 3.78
CA LEU A 13 1.18 -5.84 2.57
C LEU A 13 2.03 -7.08 2.83
N TYR A 14 2.78 -7.06 3.92
CA TYR A 14 3.64 -8.15 4.30
C TYR A 14 2.83 -9.43 4.59
N ASN A 15 1.74 -9.28 5.33
CA ASN A 15 0.89 -10.41 5.67
C ASN A 15 0.23 -11.03 4.44
N GLN A 16 -0.21 -10.20 3.51
CA GLN A 16 -0.80 -10.68 2.25
C GLN A 16 0.22 -11.44 1.42
N LYS A 17 1.44 -10.92 1.37
CA LYS A 17 2.51 -11.59 0.64
C LYS A 17 2.86 -12.92 1.28
N LYS A 18 2.97 -12.94 2.60
CA LYS A 18 3.37 -14.12 3.35
C LYS A 18 2.30 -15.21 3.32
N HIS A 19 1.04 -14.84 3.51
CA HIS A 19 -0.02 -15.83 3.68
C HIS A 19 -0.73 -16.20 2.38
N PHE A 20 -0.73 -15.31 1.40
CA PHE A 20 -1.48 -15.52 0.16
C PHE A 20 -0.62 -15.40 -1.09
N SER A 21 0.65 -15.17 -0.93
CA SER A 21 1.60 -14.95 -2.05
C SER A 21 1.15 -13.81 -2.95
N LYS A 22 0.38 -12.88 -2.41
CA LYS A 22 -0.11 -11.73 -3.15
C LYS A 22 0.94 -10.63 -3.11
N THR A 23 1.38 -10.18 -4.28
CA THR A 23 2.48 -9.22 -4.37
C THR A 23 2.07 -7.87 -4.94
N PHE A 24 0.89 -7.77 -5.57
CA PHE A 24 0.42 -6.53 -6.16
C PHE A 24 -0.89 -6.11 -5.50
N PHE A 25 -0.99 -4.82 -5.21
CA PHE A 25 -2.14 -4.28 -4.48
C PHE A 25 -2.57 -2.97 -5.09
N SER A 26 -3.88 -2.80 -5.30
CA SER A 26 -4.38 -1.49 -5.70
C SER A 26 -4.40 -0.56 -4.49
N THR A 27 -4.36 0.74 -4.74
CA THR A 27 -4.48 1.72 -3.66
C THR A 27 -5.79 1.51 -2.90
N ARG A 28 -6.86 1.17 -3.60
CA ARG A 28 -8.16 0.95 -2.99
C ARG A 28 -8.17 -0.23 -2.05
N GLU A 29 -7.53 -1.34 -2.45
CA GLU A 29 -7.43 -2.51 -1.57
C GLU A 29 -6.74 -2.16 -0.27
N ILE A 30 -5.65 -1.41 -0.36
CA ILE A 30 -4.88 -1.00 0.80
C ILE A 30 -5.70 -0.04 1.66
N ALA A 31 -6.36 0.93 1.03
CA ALA A 31 -7.20 1.90 1.73
C ALA A 31 -8.30 1.20 2.53
N ASP A 32 -8.99 0.26 1.90
CA ASP A 32 -10.06 -0.48 2.56
C ASP A 32 -9.53 -1.27 3.75
N ALA A 33 -8.34 -1.85 3.60
CA ALA A 33 -7.75 -2.67 4.66
C ALA A 33 -7.35 -1.85 5.89
N VAL A 34 -6.89 -0.62 5.69
CA VAL A 34 -6.44 0.23 6.80
C VAL A 34 -7.47 1.26 7.23
N GLY A 35 -8.65 1.26 6.58
CA GLY A 35 -9.75 2.14 6.97
C GLY A 35 -9.55 3.60 6.61
N LEU A 36 -8.89 3.87 5.51
CA LEU A 36 -8.62 5.23 5.05
C LEU A 36 -9.23 5.47 3.69
N THR A 37 -9.27 6.73 3.29
CA THR A 37 -9.65 7.08 1.92
C THR A 37 -8.49 6.75 0.97
N ILE A 38 -8.80 6.64 -0.31
CA ILE A 38 -7.78 6.43 -1.34
C ILE A 38 -6.75 7.55 -1.31
N TYR A 39 -7.20 8.78 -1.11
CA TYR A 39 -6.30 9.94 -1.10
C TYR A 39 -5.33 9.90 0.07
N GLN A 40 -5.81 9.54 1.25
CA GLN A 40 -4.96 9.42 2.43
C GLN A 40 -3.95 8.29 2.24
N THR A 41 -4.42 7.14 1.78
CA THR A 41 -3.58 5.98 1.57
C THR A 41 -2.49 6.25 0.55
N ARG A 42 -2.84 6.94 -0.53
CA ARG A 42 -1.89 7.30 -1.56
C ARG A 42 -0.75 8.14 -1.00
N GLY A 43 -1.06 9.09 -0.12
CA GLY A 43 -0.04 9.90 0.53
C GLY A 43 0.94 9.07 1.33
N TYR A 44 0.44 8.12 2.11
CA TYR A 44 1.30 7.23 2.88
C TYR A 44 2.14 6.34 1.98
N LEU A 45 1.54 5.82 0.90
CA LEU A 45 2.25 4.97 -0.04
C LEU A 45 3.37 5.73 -0.75
N GLU A 46 3.16 7.00 -1.06
CA GLU A 46 4.19 7.82 -1.67
C GLU A 46 5.38 8.02 -0.74
N VAL A 47 5.12 8.19 0.54
CA VAL A 47 6.19 8.28 1.55
C VAL A 47 6.96 6.96 1.62
N LEU A 48 6.24 5.84 1.65
CA LEU A 48 6.87 4.52 1.69
C LEU A 48 7.67 4.24 0.42
N GLN A 49 7.21 4.74 -0.71
CA GLN A 49 7.95 4.63 -1.97
C GLN A 49 9.26 5.40 -1.88
N SER A 50 9.21 6.60 -1.31
CA SER A 50 10.43 7.42 -1.13
C SER A 50 11.44 6.72 -0.24
N SER A 51 10.98 5.90 0.68
CA SER A 51 11.85 5.14 1.59
C SER A 51 12.22 3.76 1.05
N SER A 52 11.85 3.48 -0.20
CA SER A 52 12.13 2.20 -0.86
C SER A 52 11.50 1.00 -0.17
N VAL A 53 10.39 1.21 0.50
CA VAL A 53 9.63 0.14 1.14
C VAL A 53 8.64 -0.48 0.16
N VAL A 54 8.03 0.35 -0.69
CA VAL A 54 7.11 -0.10 -1.71
C VAL A 54 7.49 0.50 -3.06
N GLU A 55 6.99 -0.10 -4.12
CA GLU A 55 7.22 0.37 -5.48
C GLU A 55 5.88 0.55 -6.16
N LYS A 56 5.69 1.68 -6.82
CA LYS A 56 4.50 1.92 -7.61
C LYS A 56 4.66 1.29 -8.98
N ILE A 57 3.71 0.44 -9.34
CA ILE A 57 3.68 -0.16 -10.67
C ILE A 57 2.81 0.72 -11.54
N ASN A 58 3.27 1.00 -12.75
CA ASN A 58 2.51 1.84 -13.67
C ASN A 58 1.16 1.19 -13.96
N SER A 59 0.11 1.91 -13.63
CA SER A 59 -1.24 1.39 -13.75
C SER A 59 -2.01 1.98 -14.93
N GLY A 60 -1.39 2.83 -15.72
CA GLY A 60 -2.06 3.51 -16.80
C GLY A 60 -2.85 4.70 -16.33
N ARG A 61 -3.58 5.32 -17.25
CA ARG A 61 -4.29 6.55 -17.00
C ARG A 61 -5.53 6.36 -16.13
N GLY A 62 -5.76 7.35 -15.28
CA GLY A 62 -7.00 7.43 -14.52
C GLY A 62 -7.11 6.41 -13.42
N ARG A 63 -6.04 5.74 -13.08
CA ARG A 63 -6.06 4.73 -12.03
C ARG A 63 -5.29 5.21 -10.81
N SER A 64 -5.71 4.73 -9.65
CA SER A 64 -5.07 5.12 -8.39
C SER A 64 -3.67 4.55 -8.22
N GLY A 65 -3.32 3.57 -9.04
CA GLY A 65 -2.02 2.95 -8.96
C GLY A 65 -2.06 1.57 -8.32
N VAL A 66 -1.05 0.79 -8.66
CA VAL A 66 -0.83 -0.54 -8.12
C VAL A 66 0.54 -0.50 -7.43
N TRP A 67 0.63 -1.16 -6.28
CA TRP A 67 1.81 -1.09 -5.44
C TRP A 67 2.34 -2.48 -5.12
N ARG A 68 3.63 -2.56 -4.91
CA ARG A 68 4.31 -3.82 -4.57
C ARG A 68 5.23 -3.56 -3.38
N LEU A 69 5.22 -4.47 -2.42
CA LEU A 69 6.16 -4.44 -1.31
C LEU A 69 7.54 -4.88 -1.80
N LEU A 70 8.55 -4.10 -1.50
CA LEU A 70 9.93 -4.42 -1.89
C LEU A 70 10.65 -5.30 -0.87
#